data_7ff8d1923b9b1247e2e694367cd5c4e3
#
_entry.id   7ff8d1923b9b1247e2e694367cd5c4e3
#
_cell.length_a   1.000
_cell.length_b   1.000
_cell.length_c   1.000
_cell.angle_alpha   90.00
_cell.angle_beta   90.00
_cell.angle_gamma   90.00
#
_symmetry.space_group_name_H-M   'P 1'
#
loop_
_entity.id
_entity.type
_entity.pdbx_description
1 polymer ?
#
loop_
_entity_poly.entity_id
_entity_poly.type
_entity_poly.pdbx_seq_one_letter_code
_entity_poly.pdbx_strand_id
1 'polypeptide(L)'
;MNKRLWITCLIVLLVLIAFAVWKSTASSAATQQTKNEQSSNHTVSNSNDMQNRSKDEILQQSLQTQLQALQKNSGNINQFLNQYRASCHLDDCNAALTKALNAYPDQKFAQTVQNLLKRMPQYEQQMQSTVLSTALSPKERFDAIWKLREQMLGKDEAALGFGQEREYADYRFAYAKLKQSTQLNPEQRLAALETLQQEYPRLMEQEDNFARYEQAVQLLDEKQPTAETQRLKRELQQRYLTQQEQLDLQFKQQRELQQQQKVDQYQQALKQLQQEMQPLKSQLSETEWQKQYQQRLESLRSNLFP
;
A
#
# COMPACT_ATOMS: atom_id res chain seq x y z
N MET A 1 -22.23 27.37 -3.20
CA MET A 1 -22.00 25.88 -3.29
C MET A 1 -20.59 25.58 -2.80
N ASN A 2 -20.47 24.83 -1.71
CA ASN A 2 -19.28 24.74 -0.85
C ASN A 2 -18.12 23.95 -1.47
N LYS A 3 -17.03 24.64 -1.81
CA LYS A 3 -15.75 24.04 -2.26
C LYS A 3 -15.14 23.03 -1.27
N ARG A 4 -15.56 23.04 0.00
CA ARG A 4 -15.09 22.12 1.03
C ARG A 4 -15.68 20.70 0.93
N LEU A 5 -16.88 20.55 0.34
CA LEU A 5 -17.50 19.20 0.14
C LEU A 5 -16.83 18.42 -1.00
N TRP A 6 -16.24 19.08 -1.98
CA TRP A 6 -15.57 18.41 -3.11
C TRP A 6 -14.22 17.80 -2.73
N ILE A 7 -13.50 18.43 -1.79
CA ILE A 7 -12.19 17.94 -1.34
C ILE A 7 -12.33 16.67 -0.48
N THR A 8 -13.38 16.57 0.33
CA THR A 8 -13.62 15.36 1.16
C THR A 8 -14.06 14.16 0.32
N CYS A 9 -14.84 14.35 -0.75
CA CYS A 9 -15.19 13.27 -1.68
C CYS A 9 -13.98 12.75 -2.47
N LEU A 10 -13.02 13.61 -2.85
CA LEU A 10 -11.81 13.21 -3.59
C LEU A 10 -10.85 12.36 -2.73
N ILE A 11 -10.75 12.66 -1.44
CA ILE A 11 -9.89 11.90 -0.52
C ILE A 11 -10.45 10.50 -0.26
N VAL A 12 -11.78 10.37 -0.13
CA VAL A 12 -12.44 9.05 0.04
C VAL A 12 -12.32 8.20 -1.23
N LEU A 13 -12.38 8.82 -2.43
CA LEU A 13 -12.24 8.11 -3.70
C LEU A 13 -10.81 7.60 -3.93
N LEU A 14 -9.78 8.33 -3.50
CA LEU A 14 -8.38 7.91 -3.59
C LEU A 14 -8.04 6.74 -2.67
N VAL A 15 -8.67 6.64 -1.50
CA VAL A 15 -8.49 5.49 -0.59
C VAL A 15 -9.14 4.22 -1.17
N LEU A 16 -10.26 4.34 -1.87
CA LEU A 16 -10.92 3.19 -2.52
C LEU A 16 -10.18 2.70 -3.78
N ILE A 17 -9.51 3.58 -4.51
CA ILE A 17 -8.70 3.21 -5.68
C ILE A 17 -7.43 2.47 -5.28
N ALA A 18 -6.79 2.84 -4.17
CA ALA A 18 -5.62 2.12 -3.64
C ALA A 18 -5.96 0.67 -3.23
N PHE A 19 -7.19 0.41 -2.77
CA PHE A 19 -7.67 -0.96 -2.43
C PHE A 19 -7.99 -1.81 -3.68
N ALA A 20 -8.36 -1.19 -4.81
CA ALA A 20 -8.72 -1.90 -6.03
C ALA A 20 -7.50 -2.33 -6.87
N VAL A 21 -6.40 -1.58 -6.84
CA VAL A 21 -5.17 -1.89 -7.58
C VAL A 21 -4.40 -3.06 -6.94
N TRP A 22 -4.51 -3.29 -5.64
CA TRP A 22 -3.85 -4.42 -4.99
C TRP A 22 -4.51 -5.78 -5.28
N LYS A 23 -5.71 -5.80 -5.87
CA LYS A 23 -6.47 -7.04 -6.17
C LYS A 23 -6.18 -7.63 -7.57
N SER A 24 -5.44 -6.97 -8.45
CA SER A 24 -5.29 -7.37 -9.87
C SER A 24 -3.95 -7.96 -10.27
N THR A 25 -3.00 -8.24 -9.36
CA THR A 25 -1.70 -8.82 -9.74
C THR A 25 -1.49 -10.28 -9.34
N ALA A 26 -2.55 -11.03 -9.07
CA ALA A 26 -2.46 -12.45 -8.77
C ALA A 26 -3.28 -13.28 -9.77
N SER A 27 -2.81 -13.44 -11.00
CA SER A 27 -3.20 -14.58 -11.86
C SER A 27 -2.29 -14.66 -13.08
N SER A 28 -1.42 -15.65 -13.11
CA SER A 28 -1.05 -16.47 -14.29
C SER A 28 0.17 -17.34 -13.96
N ALA A 29 -0.05 -18.61 -13.66
CA ALA A 29 0.93 -19.65 -13.91
C ALA A 29 0.19 -20.88 -14.47
N ALA A 30 0.58 -21.27 -15.66
CA ALA A 30 -0.07 -22.21 -16.53
C ALA A 30 0.09 -23.66 -16.09
N THR A 31 -0.98 -24.41 -16.31
CA THR A 31 -1.14 -25.86 -16.29
C THR A 31 -0.27 -26.55 -17.37
N GLN A 32 0.50 -27.56 -17.00
CA GLN A 32 0.89 -28.65 -17.92
C GLN A 32 0.35 -29.97 -17.42
N GLN A 33 -0.60 -30.49 -18.20
CA GLN A 33 -1.08 -31.87 -18.11
C GLN A 33 -0.08 -32.83 -18.80
N THR A 34 0.29 -33.86 -18.12
CA THR A 34 0.75 -35.10 -18.77
C THR A 34 -0.15 -36.27 -18.37
N LYS A 35 -0.81 -36.79 -19.38
CA LYS A 35 -1.61 -38.02 -19.38
C LYS A 35 -0.66 -39.23 -19.29
N ASN A 36 -0.92 -40.17 -18.39
CA ASN A 36 -0.62 -41.57 -18.59
C ASN A 36 -1.68 -42.42 -17.92
N GLU A 37 -2.47 -43.09 -18.74
CA GLU A 37 -3.34 -44.18 -18.35
C GLU A 37 -2.52 -45.45 -18.31
N GLN A 38 -2.62 -46.21 -17.21
CA GLN A 38 -2.67 -47.68 -17.29
C GLN A 38 -3.32 -48.32 -16.04
N SER A 39 -4.26 -49.14 -16.35
CA SER A 39 -5.13 -49.93 -15.51
C SER A 39 -4.41 -50.96 -14.64
N SER A 40 -4.83 -51.12 -13.39
CA SER A 40 -4.89 -52.41 -12.72
C SER A 40 -5.75 -52.35 -11.46
N ASN A 41 -6.82 -53.14 -11.44
CA ASN A 41 -7.69 -53.40 -10.30
C ASN A 41 -6.92 -54.20 -9.23
N HIS A 42 -6.92 -53.74 -7.98
CA HIS A 42 -7.21 -54.51 -6.76
C HIS A 42 -7.05 -53.66 -5.48
N THR A 43 -7.99 -53.84 -4.56
CA THR A 43 -7.97 -53.38 -3.15
C THR A 43 -8.28 -51.91 -2.87
N VAL A 44 -9.56 -51.56 -2.86
CA VAL A 44 -10.08 -50.19 -2.70
C VAL A 44 -10.16 -49.68 -1.24
N SER A 45 -9.80 -50.48 -0.24
CA SER A 45 -9.97 -50.09 1.19
C SER A 45 -8.72 -49.48 1.86
N ASN A 46 -7.51 -49.79 1.39
CA ASN A 46 -6.28 -49.34 2.05
C ASN A 46 -5.63 -48.08 1.39
N SER A 47 -6.00 -47.78 0.15
CA SER A 47 -5.35 -46.66 -0.57
C SER A 47 -5.86 -45.27 -0.13
N ASN A 48 -7.13 -45.15 0.24
CA ASN A 48 -7.71 -43.88 0.68
C ASN A 48 -7.18 -43.46 2.06
N ASP A 49 -6.96 -44.39 2.97
CA ASP A 49 -6.40 -44.07 4.29
C ASP A 49 -4.90 -43.71 4.22
N MET A 50 -4.13 -44.37 3.35
CA MET A 50 -2.73 -44.00 3.11
C MET A 50 -2.61 -42.63 2.41
N GLN A 51 -3.46 -42.35 1.43
CA GLN A 51 -3.48 -41.07 0.70
C GLN A 51 -3.93 -39.93 1.59
N ASN A 52 -4.88 -40.15 2.49
CA ASN A 52 -5.35 -39.15 3.44
C ASN A 52 -4.30 -38.92 4.56
N ARG A 53 -3.60 -39.92 5.04
CA ARG A 53 -2.48 -39.77 5.99
C ARG A 53 -1.34 -38.97 5.38
N SER A 54 -0.97 -39.21 4.14
CA SER A 54 0.07 -38.44 3.44
C SER A 54 -0.33 -36.96 3.25
N LYS A 55 -1.60 -36.66 2.95
CA LYS A 55 -2.10 -35.29 2.83
C LYS A 55 -2.12 -34.53 4.17
N ASP A 56 -2.53 -35.22 5.25
CA ASP A 56 -2.52 -34.65 6.61
C ASP A 56 -1.08 -34.35 7.08
N GLU A 57 -0.14 -35.23 6.83
CA GLU A 57 1.27 -34.98 7.14
C GLU A 57 1.86 -33.80 6.38
N ILE A 58 1.59 -33.70 5.08
CA ILE A 58 2.02 -32.56 4.24
C ILE A 58 1.41 -31.25 4.77
N LEU A 59 0.12 -31.25 5.11
CA LEU A 59 -0.54 -30.09 5.68
C LEU A 59 0.07 -29.70 7.03
N GLN A 60 0.30 -30.66 7.93
CA GLN A 60 0.93 -30.39 9.22
C GLN A 60 2.34 -29.80 9.07
N GLN A 61 3.13 -30.31 8.16
CA GLN A 61 4.47 -29.79 7.87
C GLN A 61 4.40 -28.36 7.29
N SER A 62 3.46 -28.11 6.38
CA SER A 62 3.20 -26.79 5.83
C SER A 62 2.80 -25.78 6.94
N LEU A 63 1.89 -26.19 7.83
CA LEU A 63 1.47 -25.38 8.98
C LEU A 63 2.63 -25.05 9.92
N GLN A 64 3.48 -26.03 10.24
CA GLN A 64 4.67 -25.80 11.05
C GLN A 64 5.59 -24.74 10.43
N THR A 65 5.82 -24.81 9.11
CA THR A 65 6.62 -23.83 8.38
C THR A 65 5.99 -22.43 8.41
N GLN A 66 4.68 -22.35 8.21
CA GLN A 66 3.95 -21.09 8.25
C GLN A 66 3.92 -20.47 9.66
N LEU A 67 3.77 -21.30 10.71
CA LEU A 67 3.85 -20.84 12.11
C LEU A 67 5.25 -20.33 12.46
N GLN A 68 6.31 -20.99 11.98
CA GLN A 68 7.68 -20.49 12.15
C GLN A 68 7.90 -19.16 11.46
N ALA A 69 7.35 -18.98 10.25
CA ALA A 69 7.41 -17.71 9.53
C ALA A 69 6.65 -16.60 10.29
N LEU A 70 5.46 -16.92 10.82
CA LEU A 70 4.68 -15.99 11.64
C LEU A 70 5.42 -15.59 12.91
N GLN A 71 6.07 -16.53 13.58
CA GLN A 71 6.85 -16.26 14.80
C GLN A 71 8.04 -15.33 14.53
N LYS A 72 8.72 -15.51 13.38
CA LYS A 72 9.86 -14.66 12.98
C LYS A 72 9.44 -13.26 12.54
N ASN A 73 8.30 -13.15 11.85
CA ASN A 73 7.83 -11.94 11.19
C ASN A 73 6.62 -11.32 11.91
N SER A 74 6.51 -11.45 13.22
CA SER A 74 5.34 -11.10 14.02
C SER A 74 4.53 -9.91 13.44
N GLY A 75 3.21 -10.05 13.39
CA GLY A 75 2.31 -8.97 12.97
C GLY A 75 1.54 -9.20 11.67
N ASN A 76 1.70 -10.34 10.99
CA ASN A 76 0.93 -10.62 9.77
C ASN A 76 0.05 -11.88 9.88
N ILE A 77 -0.76 -11.94 10.94
CA ILE A 77 -1.68 -13.07 11.17
C ILE A 77 -2.71 -13.21 10.05
N ASN A 78 -3.15 -12.09 9.44
CA ASN A 78 -4.13 -12.14 8.35
C ASN A 78 -3.55 -12.82 7.11
N GLN A 79 -2.27 -12.56 6.79
CA GLN A 79 -1.59 -13.26 5.70
C GLN A 79 -1.48 -14.76 6.00
N PHE A 80 -1.07 -15.13 7.21
CA PHE A 80 -1.02 -16.51 7.65
C PHE A 80 -2.39 -17.18 7.51
N LEU A 81 -3.47 -16.59 8.02
CA LEU A 81 -4.82 -17.14 7.95
C LEU A 81 -5.32 -17.29 6.51
N ASN A 82 -5.04 -16.31 5.65
CA ASN A 82 -5.43 -16.38 4.24
C ASN A 82 -4.67 -17.49 3.50
N GLN A 83 -3.37 -17.62 3.71
CA GLN A 83 -2.57 -18.70 3.15
C GLN A 83 -3.05 -20.06 3.65
N TYR A 84 -3.32 -20.19 4.95
CA TYR A 84 -3.83 -21.38 5.55
C TYR A 84 -5.19 -21.78 4.97
N ARG A 85 -6.17 -20.86 4.93
CA ARG A 85 -7.49 -21.13 4.35
C ARG A 85 -7.41 -21.53 2.88
N ALA A 86 -6.49 -20.95 2.12
CA ALA A 86 -6.26 -21.29 0.71
C ALA A 86 -5.61 -22.68 0.53
N SER A 87 -4.79 -23.13 1.48
CA SER A 87 -4.08 -24.41 1.41
C SER A 87 -4.83 -25.57 2.10
N CYS A 88 -5.79 -25.28 2.96
CA CYS A 88 -6.55 -26.30 3.68
C CYS A 88 -7.72 -26.81 2.84
N HIS A 89 -7.67 -28.09 2.47
CA HIS A 89 -8.71 -28.78 1.70
C HIS A 89 -9.39 -29.89 2.54
N LEU A 90 -9.29 -29.83 3.86
CA LEU A 90 -9.91 -30.76 4.79
C LEU A 90 -11.30 -30.27 5.20
N ASP A 91 -12.19 -31.21 5.58
CA ASP A 91 -13.51 -30.88 6.11
C ASP A 91 -13.46 -30.08 7.42
N ASP A 92 -12.40 -30.29 8.22
CA ASP A 92 -12.18 -29.54 9.46
C ASP A 92 -10.76 -28.91 9.51
N CYS A 93 -10.66 -27.74 8.89
CA CYS A 93 -9.45 -26.94 8.93
C CYS A 93 -9.09 -26.47 10.35
N ASN A 94 -10.07 -26.21 11.21
CA ASN A 94 -9.80 -25.75 12.58
C ASN A 94 -9.13 -26.85 13.42
N ALA A 95 -9.54 -28.11 13.25
CA ALA A 95 -8.90 -29.23 13.93
C ALA A 95 -7.44 -29.40 13.48
N ALA A 96 -7.15 -29.28 12.19
CA ALA A 96 -5.79 -29.38 11.67
C ALA A 96 -4.88 -28.27 12.22
N LEU A 97 -5.36 -27.01 12.29
CA LEU A 97 -4.62 -25.91 12.89
C LEU A 97 -4.40 -26.10 14.39
N THR A 98 -5.43 -26.55 15.11
CA THR A 98 -5.34 -26.84 16.54
C THR A 98 -4.30 -27.94 16.80
N LYS A 99 -4.29 -29.01 16.01
CA LYS A 99 -3.28 -30.09 16.09
C LYS A 99 -1.87 -29.53 15.86
N ALA A 100 -1.68 -28.68 14.85
CA ALA A 100 -0.38 -28.06 14.55
C ALA A 100 0.11 -27.17 15.70
N LEU A 101 -0.78 -26.37 16.29
CA LEU A 101 -0.46 -25.48 17.42
C LEU A 101 -0.13 -26.28 18.68
N ASN A 102 -0.88 -27.34 18.98
CA ASN A 102 -0.58 -28.22 20.12
C ASN A 102 0.76 -28.95 20.01
N ALA A 103 1.18 -29.24 18.77
CA ALA A 103 2.48 -29.88 18.48
C ALA A 103 3.62 -28.85 18.28
N TYR A 104 3.35 -27.55 18.34
CA TYR A 104 4.36 -26.50 18.08
C TYR A 104 5.36 -26.44 19.25
N PRO A 105 6.68 -26.38 18.96
CA PRO A 105 7.70 -26.43 20.03
C PRO A 105 7.60 -25.29 21.05
N ASP A 106 7.32 -24.07 20.58
CA ASP A 106 7.10 -22.91 21.46
C ASP A 106 5.62 -22.83 21.87
N GLN A 107 5.31 -23.45 23.03
CA GLN A 107 3.96 -23.49 23.56
C GLN A 107 3.41 -22.12 23.96
N LYS A 108 4.28 -21.16 24.34
CA LYS A 108 3.85 -19.80 24.66
C LYS A 108 3.37 -19.11 23.39
N PHE A 109 4.13 -19.19 22.31
CA PHE A 109 3.74 -18.65 21.01
C PHE A 109 2.45 -19.31 20.48
N ALA A 110 2.37 -20.65 20.53
CA ALA A 110 1.19 -21.39 20.11
C ALA A 110 -0.07 -20.95 20.88
N GLN A 111 0.04 -20.75 22.18
CA GLN A 111 -1.06 -20.25 23.02
C GLN A 111 -1.46 -18.81 22.65
N THR A 112 -0.48 -17.94 22.34
CA THR A 112 -0.76 -16.57 21.87
C THR A 112 -1.55 -16.60 20.55
N VAL A 113 -1.16 -17.46 19.59
CA VAL A 113 -1.91 -17.64 18.33
C VAL A 113 -3.33 -18.14 18.61
N GLN A 114 -3.50 -19.16 19.44
CA GLN A 114 -4.84 -19.69 19.80
C GLN A 114 -5.72 -18.64 20.44
N ASN A 115 -5.19 -17.88 21.41
CA ASN A 115 -5.91 -16.81 22.07
C ASN A 115 -6.35 -15.71 21.10
N LEU A 116 -5.42 -15.30 20.20
CA LEU A 116 -5.71 -14.32 19.17
C LEU A 116 -6.87 -14.79 18.28
N LEU A 117 -6.78 -16.01 17.75
CA LEU A 117 -7.82 -16.59 16.89
C LEU A 117 -9.19 -16.67 17.57
N LYS A 118 -9.20 -17.03 18.84
CA LYS A 118 -10.44 -17.13 19.64
C LYS A 118 -11.10 -15.78 19.86
N ARG A 119 -10.31 -14.71 20.06
CA ARG A 119 -10.82 -13.36 20.39
C ARG A 119 -11.05 -12.49 19.15
N MET A 120 -10.44 -12.83 18.01
CA MET A 120 -10.52 -12.02 16.78
C MET A 120 -11.95 -11.72 16.32
N PRO A 121 -12.91 -12.69 16.29
CA PRO A 121 -14.27 -12.40 15.84
C PRO A 121 -14.99 -11.33 16.69
N GLN A 122 -14.80 -11.38 18.02
CA GLN A 122 -15.38 -10.38 18.93
C GLN A 122 -14.73 -9.01 18.74
N TYR A 123 -13.40 -8.97 18.52
CA TYR A 123 -12.69 -7.73 18.20
C TYR A 123 -13.20 -7.14 16.87
N GLU A 124 -13.34 -7.94 15.81
CA GLU A 124 -13.84 -7.48 14.51
C GLU A 124 -15.26 -6.91 14.63
N GLN A 125 -16.13 -7.57 15.36
CA GLN A 125 -17.50 -7.08 15.65
C GLN A 125 -17.47 -5.74 16.39
N GLN A 126 -16.62 -5.59 17.41
CA GLN A 126 -16.48 -4.35 18.16
C GLN A 126 -15.95 -3.23 17.26
N MET A 127 -14.98 -3.52 16.38
CA MET A 127 -14.42 -2.54 15.46
C MET A 127 -15.46 -2.00 14.46
N GLN A 128 -16.39 -2.83 13.98
CA GLN A 128 -17.49 -2.38 13.10
C GLN A 128 -18.39 -1.35 13.77
N SER A 129 -18.58 -1.41 15.08
CA SER A 129 -19.39 -0.48 15.86
C SER A 129 -18.60 0.67 16.47
N THR A 130 -17.27 0.66 16.36
CA THR A 130 -16.41 1.67 16.98
C THR A 130 -16.39 2.95 16.15
N VAL A 131 -16.89 4.03 16.72
CA VAL A 131 -16.84 5.38 16.12
C VAL A 131 -15.80 6.20 16.88
N LEU A 132 -14.75 6.63 16.15
CA LEU A 132 -13.73 7.52 16.70
C LEU A 132 -14.09 8.98 16.42
N SER A 133 -13.85 9.84 17.39
CA SER A 133 -14.08 11.27 17.24
C SER A 133 -13.22 11.85 16.10
N THR A 134 -13.83 12.65 15.24
CA THR A 134 -13.13 13.40 14.18
C THR A 134 -12.29 14.55 14.74
N ALA A 135 -12.49 14.94 16.00
CA ALA A 135 -11.68 15.94 16.69
C ALA A 135 -10.28 15.43 17.08
N LEU A 136 -10.09 14.10 17.16
CA LEU A 136 -8.80 13.50 17.45
C LEU A 136 -7.86 13.60 16.21
N SER A 137 -6.58 13.84 16.46
CA SER A 137 -5.55 13.74 15.45
C SER A 137 -5.41 12.31 14.92
N PRO A 138 -4.81 12.09 13.74
CA PRO A 138 -4.58 10.74 13.22
C PRO A 138 -3.81 9.84 14.19
N LYS A 139 -2.82 10.39 14.91
CA LYS A 139 -2.06 9.63 15.90
C LYS A 139 -2.93 9.23 17.09
N GLU A 140 -3.70 10.16 17.65
CA GLU A 140 -4.59 9.87 18.81
C GLU A 140 -5.65 8.83 18.43
N ARG A 141 -6.21 8.88 17.22
CA ARG A 141 -7.12 7.83 16.74
C ARG A 141 -6.44 6.47 16.64
N PHE A 142 -5.23 6.43 16.11
CA PHE A 142 -4.46 5.20 16.02
C PHE A 142 -4.15 4.63 17.43
N ASP A 143 -3.72 5.47 18.35
CA ASP A 143 -3.42 5.07 19.73
C ASP A 143 -4.68 4.55 20.46
N ALA A 144 -5.84 5.15 20.19
CA ALA A 144 -7.12 4.68 20.75
C ALA A 144 -7.49 3.29 20.19
N ILE A 145 -7.31 3.05 18.87
CA ILE A 145 -7.51 1.73 18.27
C ILE A 145 -6.52 0.72 18.85
N TRP A 146 -5.25 1.10 19.00
CA TRP A 146 -4.24 0.21 19.58
C TRP A 146 -4.59 -0.21 21.01
N LYS A 147 -5.00 0.74 21.84
CA LYS A 147 -5.45 0.47 23.20
C LYS A 147 -6.65 -0.49 23.22
N LEU A 148 -7.60 -0.32 22.31
CA LEU A 148 -8.74 -1.24 22.16
C LEU A 148 -8.27 -2.65 21.79
N ARG A 149 -7.32 -2.79 20.87
CA ARG A 149 -6.71 -4.08 20.51
C ARG A 149 -6.09 -4.77 21.71
N GLU A 150 -5.28 -4.06 22.48
CA GLU A 150 -4.66 -4.62 23.70
C GLU A 150 -5.69 -5.02 24.75
N GLN A 151 -6.76 -4.25 24.91
CA GLN A 151 -7.83 -4.57 25.87
C GLN A 151 -8.64 -5.81 25.46
N MET A 152 -8.93 -5.97 24.18
CA MET A 152 -9.78 -7.06 23.70
C MET A 152 -8.99 -8.33 23.40
N LEU A 153 -7.82 -8.20 22.81
CA LEU A 153 -7.03 -9.35 22.38
C LEU A 153 -6.00 -9.79 23.43
N GLY A 154 -5.45 -8.85 24.18
CA GLY A 154 -4.24 -9.02 24.99
C GLY A 154 -3.04 -8.34 24.32
N LYS A 155 -2.01 -8.01 25.09
CA LYS A 155 -0.82 -7.28 24.58
C LYS A 155 -0.02 -8.11 23.58
N ASP A 156 0.27 -9.36 23.93
CA ASP A 156 1.08 -10.26 23.08
C ASP A 156 0.31 -10.62 21.81
N GLU A 157 -1.00 -10.86 21.94
CA GLU A 157 -1.89 -11.15 20.80
C GLU A 157 -2.05 -9.92 19.88
N ALA A 158 -2.20 -8.72 20.45
CA ALA A 158 -2.27 -7.49 19.66
C ALA A 158 -0.95 -7.22 18.92
N ALA A 159 0.19 -7.45 19.57
CA ALA A 159 1.50 -7.33 18.94
C ALA A 159 1.70 -8.36 17.83
N LEU A 160 1.29 -9.61 18.04
CA LEU A 160 1.34 -10.66 17.02
C LEU A 160 0.44 -10.35 15.83
N GLY A 161 -0.78 -9.86 16.09
CA GLY A 161 -1.78 -9.60 15.04
C GLY A 161 -1.52 -8.33 14.25
N PHE A 162 -1.01 -7.29 14.89
CA PHE A 162 -1.00 -5.93 14.35
C PHE A 162 0.34 -5.19 14.58
N GLY A 163 1.38 -5.90 15.01
CA GLY A 163 2.68 -5.28 15.34
C GLY A 163 3.34 -4.57 14.17
N GLN A 164 3.26 -5.14 12.96
CA GLN A 164 3.78 -4.49 11.75
C GLN A 164 3.02 -3.20 11.41
N GLU A 165 1.69 -3.21 11.58
CA GLU A 165 0.88 -2.00 11.40
C GLU A 165 1.27 -0.92 12.42
N ARG A 166 1.54 -1.32 13.67
CA ARG A 166 2.02 -0.42 14.72
C ARG A 166 3.37 0.18 14.38
N GLU A 167 4.33 -0.66 14.00
CA GLU A 167 5.66 -0.24 13.60
C GLU A 167 5.62 0.75 12.43
N TYR A 168 4.81 0.44 11.39
CA TYR A 168 4.60 1.33 10.25
C TYR A 168 3.96 2.67 10.66
N ALA A 169 2.93 2.65 11.50
CA ALA A 169 2.26 3.85 11.96
C ALA A 169 3.19 4.74 12.79
N ASP A 170 3.94 4.16 13.72
CA ASP A 170 4.90 4.89 14.56
C ASP A 170 5.98 5.55 13.70
N TYR A 171 6.53 4.83 12.70
CA TYR A 171 7.45 5.40 11.72
C TYR A 171 6.81 6.57 10.96
N ARG A 172 5.59 6.41 10.44
CA ARG A 172 4.89 7.45 9.68
C ARG A 172 4.59 8.69 10.51
N PHE A 173 4.22 8.54 11.78
CA PHE A 173 4.00 9.67 12.68
C PHE A 173 5.32 10.39 13.03
N ALA A 174 6.40 9.64 13.27
CA ALA A 174 7.72 10.22 13.51
C ALA A 174 8.23 10.98 12.27
N TYR A 175 8.08 10.41 11.09
CA TYR A 175 8.40 11.07 9.82
C TYR A 175 7.57 12.34 9.59
N ALA A 176 6.25 12.29 9.83
CA ALA A 176 5.37 13.45 9.69
C ALA A 176 5.77 14.58 10.65
N LYS A 177 6.15 14.26 11.88
CA LYS A 177 6.67 15.22 12.86
C LYS A 177 7.99 15.83 12.37
N LEU A 178 8.90 15.03 11.82
CA LEU A 178 10.15 15.49 11.24
C LEU A 178 9.91 16.44 10.07
N LYS A 179 9.01 16.11 9.15
CA LYS A 179 8.62 16.94 8.00
C LYS A 179 8.03 18.29 8.43
N GLN A 180 7.29 18.34 9.53
CA GLN A 180 6.67 19.55 10.07
C GLN A 180 7.62 20.40 10.93
N SER A 181 8.82 19.90 11.23
CA SER A 181 9.77 20.61 12.08
C SER A 181 10.30 21.87 11.39
N THR A 182 10.01 23.02 11.99
CA THR A 182 10.53 24.32 11.54
C THR A 182 11.87 24.72 12.19
N GLN A 183 12.29 23.95 13.20
CA GLN A 183 13.50 24.24 13.96
C GLN A 183 14.76 23.60 13.34
N LEU A 184 14.59 22.58 12.50
CA LEU A 184 15.68 21.88 11.85
C LEU A 184 15.89 22.42 10.43
N ASN A 185 17.15 22.66 10.07
CA ASN A 185 17.51 22.92 8.68
C ASN A 185 17.42 21.63 7.84
N PRO A 186 17.49 21.69 6.49
CA PRO A 186 17.38 20.52 5.63
C PRO A 186 18.39 19.41 5.97
N GLU A 187 19.66 19.72 6.21
CA GLU A 187 20.67 18.72 6.55
C GLU A 187 20.37 18.03 7.87
N GLN A 188 19.94 18.77 8.90
CA GLN A 188 19.54 18.22 10.19
C GLN A 188 18.31 17.32 10.06
N ARG A 189 17.34 17.69 9.21
CA ARG A 189 16.18 16.83 8.93
C ARG A 189 16.56 15.53 8.23
N LEU A 190 17.50 15.58 7.29
CA LEU A 190 18.03 14.38 6.62
C LEU A 190 18.77 13.47 7.59
N ALA A 191 19.62 14.02 8.47
CA ALA A 191 20.31 13.25 9.51
C ALA A 191 19.32 12.59 10.47
N ALA A 192 18.27 13.31 10.88
CA ALA A 192 17.21 12.75 11.72
C ALA A 192 16.39 11.66 10.99
N LEU A 193 16.18 11.78 9.67
CA LEU A 193 15.57 10.72 8.86
C LEU A 193 16.44 9.46 8.84
N GLU A 194 17.75 9.59 8.70
CA GLU A 194 18.67 8.45 8.73
C GLU A 194 18.59 7.71 10.08
N THR A 195 18.58 8.45 11.18
CA THR A 195 18.39 7.87 12.52
C THR A 195 17.06 7.14 12.62
N LEU A 196 15.96 7.78 12.15
CA LEU A 196 14.64 7.18 12.15
C LEU A 196 14.59 5.90 11.31
N GLN A 197 15.21 5.87 10.12
CA GLN A 197 15.27 4.68 9.29
C GLN A 197 16.06 3.53 9.93
N GLN A 198 17.10 3.84 10.71
CA GLN A 198 17.88 2.85 11.47
C GLN A 198 17.06 2.23 12.62
N GLU A 199 16.11 2.95 13.20
CA GLU A 199 15.19 2.42 14.23
C GLU A 199 14.19 1.42 13.66
N TYR A 200 13.93 1.45 12.33
CA TYR A 200 12.93 0.61 11.67
C TYR A 200 13.53 -0.21 10.51
N PRO A 201 14.55 -1.05 10.74
CA PRO A 201 15.28 -1.73 9.67
C PRO A 201 14.38 -2.63 8.82
N ARG A 202 13.41 -3.34 9.44
CA ARG A 202 12.48 -4.21 8.72
C ARG A 202 11.58 -3.47 7.74
N LEU A 203 11.15 -2.25 8.07
CA LEU A 203 10.38 -1.42 7.15
C LEU A 203 11.27 -0.98 5.97
N MET A 204 12.53 -0.64 6.26
CA MET A 204 13.49 -0.19 5.25
C MET A 204 13.91 -1.31 4.29
N GLU A 205 13.89 -2.57 4.70
CA GLU A 205 14.11 -3.73 3.82
C GLU A 205 12.96 -3.95 2.82
N GLN A 206 11.76 -3.48 3.15
CA GLN A 206 10.56 -3.61 2.30
C GLN A 206 10.32 -2.37 1.42
N GLU A 207 10.91 -1.24 1.77
CA GLU A 207 10.81 0.01 1.00
C GLU A 207 11.76 -0.02 -0.20
N ASP A 208 11.26 0.34 -1.38
CA ASP A 208 12.09 0.50 -2.56
C ASP A 208 12.96 1.78 -2.49
N ASN A 209 13.97 1.82 -3.31
CA ASN A 209 14.93 2.92 -3.36
C ASN A 209 14.26 4.26 -3.71
N PHE A 210 13.29 4.25 -4.62
CA PHE A 210 12.55 5.46 -5.00
C PHE A 210 11.72 6.00 -3.84
N ALA A 211 11.00 5.13 -3.11
CA ALA A 211 10.22 5.56 -1.95
C ALA A 211 11.13 6.20 -0.88
N ARG A 212 12.28 5.60 -0.61
CA ARG A 212 13.27 6.16 0.33
C ARG A 212 13.86 7.50 -0.16
N TYR A 213 14.17 7.59 -1.44
CA TYR A 213 14.61 8.83 -2.07
C TYR A 213 13.54 9.93 -1.98
N GLU A 214 12.29 9.63 -2.34
CA GLU A 214 11.17 10.59 -2.27
C GLU A 214 10.91 11.06 -0.84
N GLN A 215 10.98 10.18 0.14
CA GLN A 215 10.87 10.56 1.56
C GLN A 215 11.96 11.57 1.95
N ALA A 216 13.20 11.33 1.54
CA ALA A 216 14.31 12.24 1.83
C ALA A 216 14.14 13.58 1.12
N VAL A 217 13.76 13.59 -0.17
CA VAL A 217 13.53 14.81 -0.94
C VAL A 217 12.40 15.66 -0.35
N GLN A 218 11.32 15.04 0.17
CA GLN A 218 10.22 15.76 0.81
C GLN A 218 10.61 16.53 2.09
N LEU A 219 11.78 16.25 2.66
CA LEU A 219 12.33 16.99 3.80
C LEU A 219 13.14 18.23 3.36
N LEU A 220 13.48 18.33 2.10
CA LEU A 220 14.08 19.54 1.53
C LEU A 220 12.99 20.61 1.35
N ASP A 221 13.35 21.87 1.52
CA ASP A 221 12.42 22.97 1.28
C ASP A 221 12.32 23.24 -0.23
N GLU A 222 11.22 22.77 -0.87
CA GLU A 222 11.02 22.91 -2.32
C GLU A 222 10.45 24.27 -2.73
N LYS A 223 9.99 25.08 -1.79
CA LYS A 223 9.36 26.39 -2.12
C LYS A 223 10.35 27.38 -2.70
N GLN A 224 11.61 27.26 -2.35
CA GLN A 224 12.70 28.05 -2.94
C GLN A 224 13.94 27.14 -3.13
N PRO A 225 14.11 26.55 -4.32
CA PRO A 225 15.28 25.70 -4.58
C PRO A 225 16.54 26.54 -4.56
N THR A 226 17.30 26.44 -3.49
CA THR A 226 18.63 27.02 -3.36
C THR A 226 19.69 26.14 -4.00
N ALA A 227 20.89 26.68 -4.24
CA ALA A 227 22.02 25.88 -4.70
C ALA A 227 22.32 24.71 -3.74
N GLU A 228 22.10 24.93 -2.43
CA GLU A 228 22.27 23.93 -1.38
C GLU A 228 21.23 22.80 -1.48
N THR A 229 19.92 23.11 -1.61
CA THR A 229 18.89 22.09 -1.76
C THR A 229 19.10 21.27 -3.03
N GLN A 230 19.60 21.87 -4.12
CA GLN A 230 19.95 21.14 -5.33
C GLN A 230 21.18 20.22 -5.13
N ARG A 231 22.19 20.68 -4.37
CA ARG A 231 23.34 19.84 -3.98
C ARG A 231 22.86 18.61 -3.20
N LEU A 232 22.08 18.85 -2.14
CA LEU A 232 21.53 17.77 -1.31
C LEU A 232 20.69 16.79 -2.14
N LYS A 233 19.86 17.29 -3.06
CA LYS A 233 19.05 16.43 -3.94
C LYS A 233 19.91 15.51 -4.80
N ARG A 234 21.02 15.99 -5.36
CA ARG A 234 21.99 15.15 -6.11
C ARG A 234 22.67 14.11 -5.21
N GLU A 235 23.05 14.48 -3.99
CA GLU A 235 23.64 13.56 -3.03
C GLU A 235 22.65 12.44 -2.63
N LEU A 236 21.37 12.79 -2.44
CA LEU A 236 20.31 11.81 -2.18
C LEU A 236 20.09 10.85 -3.37
N GLN A 237 20.14 11.35 -4.62
CA GLN A 237 20.09 10.50 -5.81
C GLN A 237 21.22 9.48 -5.82
N GLN A 238 22.45 9.91 -5.55
CA GLN A 238 23.62 9.02 -5.50
C GLN A 238 23.55 8.01 -4.35
N ARG A 239 22.94 8.39 -3.22
CA ARG A 239 22.84 7.56 -2.01
C ARG A 239 21.77 6.47 -2.15
N TYR A 240 20.60 6.83 -2.63
CA TYR A 240 19.44 5.93 -2.63
C TYR A 240 19.23 5.21 -3.95
N LEU A 241 19.58 5.81 -5.09
CA LEU A 241 19.23 5.30 -6.41
C LEU A 241 20.40 4.63 -7.10
N THR A 242 20.17 3.48 -7.71
CA THR A 242 21.10 2.86 -8.65
C THR A 242 21.27 3.72 -9.89
N GLN A 243 22.30 3.48 -10.68
CA GLN A 243 22.53 4.21 -11.93
C GLN A 243 21.34 4.13 -12.88
N GLN A 244 20.68 2.95 -12.99
CA GLN A 244 19.51 2.77 -13.82
C GLN A 244 18.32 3.59 -13.31
N GLU A 245 18.06 3.56 -12.00
CA GLU A 245 16.98 4.35 -11.39
C GLU A 245 17.21 5.86 -11.54
N GLN A 246 18.45 6.33 -11.51
CA GLN A 246 18.77 7.73 -11.78
C GLN A 246 18.44 8.13 -13.22
N LEU A 247 18.73 7.26 -14.20
CA LEU A 247 18.33 7.48 -15.60
C LEU A 247 16.80 7.49 -15.75
N ASP A 248 16.11 6.55 -15.14
CA ASP A 248 14.65 6.48 -15.17
C ASP A 248 14.01 7.73 -14.57
N LEU A 249 14.56 8.25 -13.47
CA LEU A 249 14.15 9.51 -12.87
C LEU A 249 14.35 10.70 -13.81
N GLN A 250 15.49 10.78 -14.50
CA GLN A 250 15.76 11.82 -15.50
C GLN A 250 14.76 11.78 -16.64
N PHE A 251 14.47 10.59 -17.19
CA PHE A 251 13.49 10.42 -18.25
C PHE A 251 12.07 10.78 -17.78
N LYS A 252 11.70 10.44 -16.53
CA LYS A 252 10.44 10.85 -15.93
C LYS A 252 10.33 12.36 -15.85
N GLN A 253 11.34 13.02 -15.30
CA GLN A 253 11.38 14.49 -15.16
C GLN A 253 11.32 15.22 -16.53
N GLN A 254 12.02 14.69 -17.52
CA GLN A 254 11.98 15.25 -18.86
C GLN A 254 10.57 15.14 -19.49
N ARG A 255 9.91 14.00 -19.34
CA ARG A 255 8.52 13.82 -19.82
C ARG A 255 7.55 14.75 -19.11
N GLU A 256 7.67 14.89 -17.79
CA GLU A 256 6.83 15.79 -16.99
C GLU A 256 7.02 17.25 -17.43
N LEU A 257 8.26 17.67 -17.66
CA LEU A 257 8.58 19.01 -18.17
C LEU A 257 7.95 19.25 -19.56
N GLN A 258 8.09 18.29 -20.49
CA GLN A 258 7.47 18.39 -21.81
C GLN A 258 5.94 18.44 -21.72
N GLN A 259 5.35 17.68 -20.83
CA GLN A 259 3.91 17.69 -20.63
C GLN A 259 3.44 19.03 -20.02
N GLN A 260 4.16 19.57 -19.06
CA GLN A 260 3.88 20.88 -18.50
C GLN A 260 3.98 21.98 -19.55
N GLN A 261 5.00 21.96 -20.38
CA GLN A 261 5.14 22.90 -21.50
C GLN A 261 3.95 22.85 -22.47
N LYS A 262 3.46 21.63 -22.80
CA LYS A 262 2.24 21.47 -23.61
C LYS A 262 1.00 22.06 -22.94
N VAL A 263 0.85 21.84 -21.63
CA VAL A 263 -0.26 22.42 -20.86
C VAL A 263 -0.20 23.95 -20.85
N ASP A 264 0.98 24.52 -20.65
CA ASP A 264 1.18 25.97 -20.66
C ASP A 264 0.88 26.58 -22.03
N GLN A 265 1.34 25.94 -23.11
CA GLN A 265 1.02 26.32 -24.50
C GLN A 265 -0.48 26.24 -24.75
N TYR A 266 -1.15 25.20 -24.29
CA TYR A 266 -2.61 25.08 -24.40
C TYR A 266 -3.34 26.20 -23.68
N GLN A 267 -2.95 26.53 -22.46
CA GLN A 267 -3.58 27.62 -21.69
C GLN A 267 -3.39 28.98 -22.36
N GLN A 268 -2.19 29.25 -22.90
CA GLN A 268 -1.93 30.46 -23.64
C GLN A 268 -2.77 30.54 -24.94
N ALA A 269 -2.81 29.48 -25.71
CA ALA A 269 -3.60 29.44 -26.94
C ALA A 269 -5.11 29.47 -26.66
N LEU A 270 -5.58 28.87 -25.55
CA LEU A 270 -6.98 29.01 -25.13
C LEU A 270 -7.35 30.44 -24.77
N LYS A 271 -6.46 31.15 -24.09
CA LYS A 271 -6.65 32.58 -23.77
C LYS A 271 -6.71 33.44 -25.04
N GLN A 272 -5.84 33.17 -26.01
CA GLN A 272 -5.86 33.83 -27.31
C GLN A 272 -7.16 33.54 -28.08
N LEU A 273 -7.58 32.28 -28.15
CA LEU A 273 -8.84 31.90 -28.76
C LEU A 273 -10.04 32.62 -28.13
N GLN A 274 -10.08 32.73 -26.81
CA GLN A 274 -11.13 33.47 -26.12
C GLN A 274 -11.14 34.98 -26.50
N GLN A 275 -9.95 35.59 -26.60
CA GLN A 275 -9.81 36.98 -27.01
C GLN A 275 -10.26 37.20 -28.46
N GLU A 276 -9.91 36.29 -29.38
CA GLU A 276 -10.33 36.33 -30.79
C GLU A 276 -11.83 36.14 -30.96
N MET A 277 -12.43 35.26 -30.19
CA MET A 277 -13.85 34.93 -30.27
C MET A 277 -14.78 35.95 -29.59
N GLN A 278 -14.25 36.76 -28.63
CA GLN A 278 -15.04 37.72 -27.88
C GLN A 278 -15.72 38.76 -28.78
N PRO A 279 -15.05 39.45 -29.74
CA PRO A 279 -15.69 40.41 -30.61
C PRO A 279 -16.72 39.79 -31.57
N LEU A 280 -16.57 38.50 -31.92
CA LEU A 280 -17.50 37.79 -32.78
C LEU A 280 -18.85 37.49 -32.12
N LYS A 281 -18.91 37.57 -30.78
CA LYS A 281 -20.12 37.31 -30.01
C LYS A 281 -21.27 38.29 -30.31
N SER A 282 -20.93 39.52 -30.71
CA SER A 282 -21.90 40.52 -31.12
C SER A 282 -22.28 40.43 -32.62
N GLN A 283 -21.55 39.65 -33.41
CA GLN A 283 -21.72 39.57 -34.87
C GLN A 283 -22.41 38.26 -35.33
N LEU A 284 -22.39 37.24 -34.48
CA LEU A 284 -22.93 35.92 -34.77
C LEU A 284 -24.12 35.59 -33.88
N SER A 285 -24.98 34.71 -34.33
CA SER A 285 -25.96 34.10 -33.42
C SER A 285 -25.22 33.26 -32.35
N GLU A 286 -25.82 33.10 -31.16
CA GLU A 286 -25.23 32.30 -30.07
C GLU A 286 -24.87 30.87 -30.53
N THR A 287 -25.73 30.25 -31.33
CA THR A 287 -25.51 28.88 -31.87
C THR A 287 -24.32 28.81 -32.81
N GLU A 288 -24.17 29.80 -33.71
CA GLU A 288 -23.04 29.86 -34.64
C GLU A 288 -21.73 30.17 -33.91
N TRP A 289 -21.77 31.08 -32.95
CA TRP A 289 -20.62 31.42 -32.12
C TRP A 289 -20.14 30.22 -31.36
N GLN A 290 -21.03 29.47 -30.70
CA GLN A 290 -20.69 28.23 -29.97
C GLN A 290 -20.12 27.16 -30.88
N LYS A 291 -20.70 26.96 -32.06
CA LYS A 291 -20.19 26.00 -33.03
C LYS A 291 -18.76 26.32 -33.48
N GLN A 292 -18.48 27.58 -33.84
CA GLN A 292 -17.14 27.98 -34.21
C GLN A 292 -16.13 27.89 -33.06
N TYR A 293 -16.56 28.29 -31.86
CA TYR A 293 -15.71 28.17 -30.66
C TYR A 293 -15.33 26.71 -30.40
N GLN A 294 -16.29 25.79 -30.43
CA GLN A 294 -16.01 24.37 -30.20
C GLN A 294 -15.10 23.75 -31.28
N GLN A 295 -15.33 24.07 -32.54
CA GLN A 295 -14.46 23.59 -33.63
C GLN A 295 -13.01 24.07 -33.46
N ARG A 296 -12.79 25.30 -33.11
CA ARG A 296 -11.44 25.84 -32.87
C ARG A 296 -10.82 25.26 -31.60
N LEU A 297 -11.61 25.01 -30.56
CA LEU A 297 -11.18 24.39 -29.33
C LEU A 297 -10.73 22.94 -29.56
N GLU A 298 -11.48 22.19 -30.35
CA GLU A 298 -11.11 20.82 -30.74
C GLU A 298 -9.83 20.79 -31.58
N SER A 299 -9.71 21.68 -32.56
CA SER A 299 -8.47 21.82 -33.33
C SER A 299 -7.27 22.14 -32.46
N LEU A 300 -7.45 23.01 -31.47
CA LEU A 300 -6.39 23.37 -30.53
C LEU A 300 -5.97 22.16 -29.68
N ARG A 301 -6.93 21.37 -29.22
CA ARG A 301 -6.65 20.16 -28.43
C ARG A 301 -5.92 19.11 -29.26
N SER A 302 -6.41 18.79 -30.45
CA SER A 302 -5.81 17.77 -31.33
C SER A 302 -4.40 18.13 -31.80
N ASN A 303 -4.09 19.43 -31.95
CA ASN A 303 -2.75 19.89 -32.33
C ASN A 303 -1.72 19.74 -31.20
N LEU A 304 -2.12 19.92 -29.94
CA LEU A 304 -1.22 19.87 -28.79
C LEU A 304 -1.17 18.50 -28.11
N PHE A 305 -2.26 17.75 -28.21
CA PHE A 305 -2.42 16.42 -27.59
C PHE A 305 -2.93 15.42 -28.64
N PRO A 306 -2.08 15.04 -29.61
CA PRO A 306 -2.43 14.11 -30.66
C PRO A 306 -2.74 12.69 -30.17
#